data_170626bc6c7553390cc8af0c5afff17c
#
_entry.id   170626bc6c7553390cc8af0c5afff17c
#
_cell.length_a   1.000
_cell.length_b   1.000
_cell.length_c   1.000
_cell.angle_alpha   90.00
_cell.angle_beta   90.00
_cell.angle_gamma   90.00
#
_symmetry.space_group_name_H-M   'P 1'
#
loop_
_entity.id
_entity.type
_entity.pdbx_description
1 polymer ?
#
loop_
_entity_poly.entity_id
_entity_poly.type
_entity_poly.pdbx_seq_one_letter_code
_entity_poly.pdbx_strand_id
1 'polypeptide(L)'
;MKITIIGAGSTVFARNVVGDCMCVESLRDSEFALYDIDSTRVQESKVILEAMRKEKGGYGRIECYIGVENRKAALKDADFVVNAIQVGGYDPCTIIDFEVPKKYGLRQTIADTLGIGGIMRALRTIPVMDDFAKDMAEVCPDALLMNYTNPMAMLTGYMLQHTPIKTIGLCHSVQVCSERLLRSLGMEDKLEGRKELIAGINHMAWLLEIKDKNGVDIYPEIKSRVDEYIANPENKDKVRMDYIRNFGYYCTESSEHNAEYNPFYIKSKYPELIEKFNIPLDEYPRRCISQIDAWKKEYKELCEKGVKEHTRSKEYASFIMQSIVENTSYQIGGNVLNKGHLISNFPENACVEVPCLVNGNGIIPCHVGELPLQCAAMNMTNINVQLLTIEAAKAHKKEHIYQAAMMDPHTASELDIDTIKKMVDELIEAHGNYLPKFV
;
A
#
# COMPACT_ATOMS: atom_id res chain seq x y z
N MET A 1 7.52 20.55 -16.65
CA MET A 1 6.74 19.85 -15.60
C MET A 1 7.69 19.44 -14.49
N LYS A 2 7.19 19.40 -13.25
CA LYS A 2 7.99 18.94 -12.10
C LYS A 2 7.32 17.76 -11.43
N ILE A 3 8.06 16.67 -11.23
CA ILE A 3 7.64 15.44 -10.57
C ILE A 3 8.52 15.26 -9.35
N THR A 4 7.91 15.35 -8.15
CA THR A 4 8.63 15.20 -6.88
C THR A 4 8.44 13.81 -6.31
N ILE A 5 9.52 13.13 -5.95
CA ILE A 5 9.51 11.83 -5.29
C ILE A 5 9.89 12.05 -3.82
N ILE A 6 8.93 11.84 -2.92
CA ILE A 6 9.13 11.88 -1.48
C ILE A 6 9.47 10.46 -0.99
N GLY A 7 10.57 10.31 -0.28
CA GLY A 7 11.12 9.01 0.09
C GLY A 7 11.97 8.42 -1.05
N ALA A 8 12.68 9.28 -1.78
CA ALA A 8 13.52 8.89 -2.92
C ALA A 8 14.70 7.99 -2.54
N GLY A 9 15.00 7.84 -1.25
CA GLY A 9 15.89 6.80 -0.74
C GLY A 9 15.32 5.37 -0.88
N SER A 10 14.05 5.20 -1.24
CA SER A 10 13.49 3.94 -1.73
C SER A 10 13.94 3.71 -3.18
N THR A 11 15.20 3.37 -3.34
CA THR A 11 15.93 3.38 -4.61
C THR A 11 15.28 2.55 -5.72
N VAL A 12 14.75 1.37 -5.41
CA VAL A 12 14.05 0.53 -6.39
C VAL A 12 12.76 1.20 -6.86
N PHE A 13 11.99 1.79 -5.94
CA PHE A 13 10.74 2.44 -6.28
C PHE A 13 10.97 3.74 -7.07
N ALA A 14 11.87 4.60 -6.59
CA ALA A 14 12.23 5.84 -7.29
C ALA A 14 12.79 5.55 -8.70
N ARG A 15 13.62 4.52 -8.83
CA ARG A 15 14.14 4.04 -10.12
C ARG A 15 13.04 3.65 -11.08
N ASN A 16 12.07 2.86 -10.62
CA ASN A 16 10.98 2.41 -11.48
C ASN A 16 10.10 3.58 -11.93
N VAL A 17 9.62 4.40 -10.99
CA VAL A 17 8.70 5.51 -11.31
C VAL A 17 9.37 6.54 -12.22
N VAL A 18 10.57 6.99 -11.88
CA VAL A 18 11.30 8.00 -12.68
C VAL A 18 11.76 7.40 -14.01
N GLY A 19 12.26 6.16 -14.01
CA GLY A 19 12.65 5.45 -15.24
C GLY A 19 11.48 5.25 -16.19
N ASP A 20 10.29 4.92 -15.67
CA ASP A 20 9.07 4.82 -16.47
C ASP A 20 8.66 6.16 -17.08
N CYS A 21 8.78 7.27 -16.32
CA CYS A 21 8.56 8.61 -16.86
C CYS A 21 9.53 8.98 -17.98
N MET A 22 10.80 8.55 -17.87
CA MET A 22 11.79 8.75 -18.93
C MET A 22 11.48 7.99 -20.23
N CYS A 23 10.65 6.94 -20.15
CA CYS A 23 10.18 6.19 -21.33
C CYS A 23 8.98 6.85 -22.01
N VAL A 24 8.39 7.90 -21.45
CA VAL A 24 7.18 8.55 -21.96
C VAL A 24 7.51 9.93 -22.51
N GLU A 25 7.17 10.19 -23.77
CA GLU A 25 7.55 11.42 -24.46
C GLU A 25 7.05 12.70 -23.76
N SER A 26 5.81 12.69 -23.28
CA SER A 26 5.20 13.82 -22.57
C SER A 26 5.74 14.06 -21.16
N LEU A 27 6.48 13.09 -20.57
CA LEU A 27 7.00 13.14 -19.21
C LEU A 27 8.52 13.24 -19.14
N ARG A 28 9.25 12.73 -20.16
CA ARG A 28 10.70 12.54 -20.11
C ARG A 28 11.50 13.83 -19.90
N ASP A 29 10.96 14.98 -20.32
CA ASP A 29 11.61 16.30 -20.21
C ASP A 29 11.26 17.04 -18.92
N SER A 30 10.83 16.31 -17.89
CA SER A 30 10.46 16.86 -16.59
C SER A 30 11.69 17.14 -15.70
N GLU A 31 11.50 18.01 -14.70
CA GLU A 31 12.34 18.06 -13.53
C GLU A 31 11.92 16.94 -12.58
N PHE A 32 12.84 16.03 -12.24
CA PHE A 32 12.65 14.99 -11.23
C PHE A 32 13.31 15.45 -9.93
N ALA A 33 12.49 15.89 -8.97
CA ALA A 33 12.93 16.32 -7.66
C ALA A 33 12.96 15.14 -6.69
N LEU A 34 14.14 14.69 -6.29
CA LEU A 34 14.33 13.58 -5.36
C LEU A 34 14.47 14.13 -3.94
N TYR A 35 13.51 13.85 -3.08
CA TYR A 35 13.52 14.27 -1.68
C TYR A 35 13.64 13.08 -0.72
N ASP A 36 14.57 13.17 0.22
CA ASP A 36 14.68 12.25 1.35
C ASP A 36 15.40 12.94 2.53
N ILE A 37 15.24 12.38 3.73
CA ILE A 37 16.01 12.80 4.92
C ILE A 37 17.38 12.13 4.99
N ASP A 38 17.58 11.01 4.29
CA ASP A 38 18.84 10.27 4.19
C ASP A 38 19.64 10.70 2.97
N SER A 39 20.70 11.45 3.22
CA SER A 39 21.58 11.99 2.17
C SER A 39 22.26 10.90 1.33
N THR A 40 22.67 9.81 1.94
CA THR A 40 23.36 8.71 1.25
C THR A 40 22.44 8.04 0.28
N ARG A 41 21.24 7.66 0.74
CA ARG A 41 20.27 6.93 -0.07
C ARG A 41 19.74 7.75 -1.25
N VAL A 42 19.50 9.06 -1.06
CA VAL A 42 19.05 9.91 -2.17
C VAL A 42 20.15 10.11 -3.22
N GLN A 43 21.43 10.19 -2.80
CA GLN A 43 22.55 10.26 -3.72
C GLN A 43 22.75 8.97 -4.51
N GLU A 44 22.58 7.80 -3.88
CA GLU A 44 22.58 6.51 -4.59
C GLU A 44 21.51 6.47 -5.67
N SER A 45 20.28 6.90 -5.35
CA SER A 45 19.19 7.02 -6.33
C SER A 45 19.55 7.96 -7.47
N LYS A 46 20.16 9.14 -7.18
CA LYS A 46 20.59 10.10 -8.21
C LYS A 46 21.59 9.49 -9.17
N VAL A 47 22.60 8.79 -8.67
CA VAL A 47 23.65 8.16 -9.51
C VAL A 47 23.02 7.21 -10.53
N ILE A 48 22.10 6.35 -10.08
CA ILE A 48 21.43 5.39 -10.96
C ILE A 48 20.53 6.10 -11.98
N LEU A 49 19.71 7.05 -11.51
CA LEU A 49 18.77 7.77 -12.37
C LEU A 49 19.48 8.66 -13.41
N GLU A 50 20.62 9.26 -13.06
CA GLU A 50 21.44 10.01 -14.03
C GLU A 50 22.04 9.09 -15.11
N ALA A 51 22.45 7.88 -14.75
CA ALA A 51 22.91 6.89 -15.71
C ALA A 51 21.77 6.47 -16.66
N MET A 52 20.58 6.19 -16.13
CA MET A 52 19.38 5.88 -16.91
C MET A 52 18.99 7.06 -17.83
N ARG A 53 19.00 8.29 -17.29
CA ARG A 53 18.70 9.50 -18.06
C ARG A 53 19.61 9.66 -19.27
N LYS A 54 20.91 9.44 -19.10
CA LYS A 54 21.88 9.50 -20.20
C LYS A 54 21.59 8.45 -21.26
N GLU A 55 21.28 7.23 -20.86
CA GLU A 55 20.92 6.13 -21.76
C GLU A 55 19.65 6.45 -22.57
N LYS A 56 18.66 7.13 -21.95
CA LYS A 56 17.39 7.54 -22.57
C LYS A 56 17.46 8.87 -23.36
N GLY A 57 18.64 9.37 -23.66
CA GLY A 57 18.82 10.57 -24.50
C GLY A 57 19.08 11.88 -23.74
N GLY A 58 19.19 11.82 -22.41
CA GLY A 58 19.61 12.98 -21.60
C GLY A 58 18.51 14.02 -21.33
N TYR A 59 17.27 13.72 -21.60
CA TYR A 59 16.14 14.62 -21.37
C TYR A 59 15.88 14.89 -19.88
N GLY A 60 15.27 16.04 -19.58
CA GLY A 60 14.92 16.45 -18.24
C GLY A 60 16.12 16.70 -17.32
N ARG A 61 15.87 16.87 -16.03
CA ARG A 61 16.91 17.06 -15.01
C ARG A 61 16.55 16.35 -13.71
N ILE A 62 17.57 15.98 -12.94
CA ILE A 62 17.41 15.30 -11.64
C ILE A 62 18.04 16.17 -10.56
N GLU A 63 17.23 16.63 -9.61
CA GLU A 63 17.66 17.46 -8.50
C GLU A 63 17.42 16.76 -7.17
N CYS A 64 18.37 16.86 -6.24
CA CYS A 64 18.26 16.27 -4.90
C CYS A 64 17.99 17.35 -3.86
N TYR A 65 17.05 17.04 -2.96
CA TYR A 65 16.68 17.85 -1.82
C TYR A 65 16.76 16.99 -0.57
N ILE A 66 17.60 17.37 0.38
CA ILE A 66 17.95 16.54 1.54
C ILE A 66 17.56 17.29 2.82
N GLY A 67 16.89 16.57 3.73
CA GLY A 67 16.53 17.11 5.03
C GLY A 67 15.25 17.93 5.02
N VAL A 68 14.67 18.11 6.23
CA VAL A 68 13.36 18.76 6.42
C VAL A 68 13.37 20.21 5.93
N GLU A 69 14.49 20.91 6.05
CA GLU A 69 14.68 22.29 5.63
C GLU A 69 14.54 22.50 4.12
N ASN A 70 14.77 21.46 3.33
CA ASN A 70 14.65 21.50 1.86
C ASN A 70 13.33 20.97 1.33
N ARG A 71 12.40 20.56 2.20
CA ARG A 71 11.11 19.95 1.83
C ARG A 71 10.26 20.85 0.95
N LYS A 72 10.09 22.13 1.33
CA LYS A 72 9.35 23.12 0.50
C LYS A 72 10.01 23.37 -0.85
N ALA A 73 11.34 23.41 -0.91
CA ALA A 73 12.06 23.60 -2.17
C ALA A 73 11.86 22.41 -3.12
N ALA A 74 11.82 21.18 -2.58
CA ALA A 74 11.52 19.98 -3.35
C ALA A 74 10.10 20.01 -3.93
N LEU A 75 9.12 20.48 -3.16
CA LEU A 75 7.71 20.52 -3.53
C LEU A 75 7.33 21.73 -4.41
N LYS A 76 8.09 22.82 -4.33
CA LYS A 76 7.76 24.08 -5.02
C LYS A 76 7.49 23.85 -6.51
N ASP A 77 6.34 24.33 -6.96
CA ASP A 77 5.87 24.23 -8.35
C ASP A 77 5.77 22.79 -8.89
N ALA A 78 5.60 21.79 -8.03
CA ALA A 78 5.37 20.41 -8.45
C ALA A 78 3.99 20.24 -9.10
N ASP A 79 3.92 19.51 -10.21
CA ASP A 79 2.68 19.08 -10.85
C ASP A 79 2.20 17.75 -10.25
N PHE A 80 3.16 16.87 -9.94
CA PHE A 80 2.91 15.55 -9.36
C PHE A 80 3.86 15.29 -8.19
N VAL A 81 3.33 14.68 -7.14
CA VAL A 81 4.11 14.25 -5.97
C VAL A 81 3.85 12.77 -5.73
N VAL A 82 4.91 11.98 -5.69
CA VAL A 82 4.84 10.53 -5.42
C VAL A 82 5.42 10.26 -4.04
N ASN A 83 4.61 9.67 -3.15
CA ASN A 83 5.00 9.39 -1.77
C ASN A 83 5.30 7.91 -1.55
N ALA A 84 6.53 7.61 -1.09
CA ALA A 84 7.00 6.27 -0.75
C ALA A 84 7.84 6.27 0.54
N ILE A 85 7.48 7.12 1.52
CA ILE A 85 8.21 7.22 2.80
C ILE A 85 7.96 6.00 3.70
N GLN A 86 8.92 5.73 4.58
CA GLN A 86 8.76 4.80 5.69
C GLN A 86 9.33 5.45 6.96
N VAL A 87 8.45 6.07 7.74
CA VAL A 87 8.85 6.73 9.00
C VAL A 87 9.32 5.70 10.02
N GLY A 88 10.51 5.92 10.58
CA GLY A 88 11.16 5.03 11.54
C GLY A 88 11.82 3.77 10.94
N GLY A 89 11.70 3.54 9.62
CA GLY A 89 12.39 2.47 8.90
C GLY A 89 12.13 1.06 9.43
N TYR A 90 13.04 0.13 9.06
CA TYR A 90 13.07 -1.20 9.64
C TYR A 90 13.53 -1.16 11.10
N ASP A 91 14.69 -0.59 11.34
CA ASP A 91 15.26 -0.33 12.67
C ASP A 91 15.12 1.17 13.00
N PRO A 92 14.43 1.55 14.10
CA PRO A 92 13.91 0.66 15.14
C PRO A 92 12.42 0.30 14.97
N CYS A 93 11.63 1.05 14.18
CA CYS A 93 10.18 1.03 14.33
C CYS A 93 9.51 -0.27 13.89
N THR A 94 9.92 -0.88 12.77
CA THR A 94 9.36 -2.17 12.38
C THR A 94 9.73 -3.27 13.37
N ILE A 95 10.94 -3.24 13.92
CA ILE A 95 11.37 -4.19 14.98
C ILE A 95 10.46 -4.05 16.20
N ILE A 96 10.17 -2.83 16.64
CA ILE A 96 9.27 -2.55 17.78
C ILE A 96 7.86 -3.08 17.49
N ASP A 97 7.31 -2.82 16.27
CA ASP A 97 5.98 -3.27 15.84
C ASP A 97 5.81 -4.81 15.92
N PHE A 98 6.91 -5.56 15.87
CA PHE A 98 6.89 -7.04 15.97
C PHE A 98 7.25 -7.54 17.37
N GLU A 99 8.33 -7.03 17.96
CA GLU A 99 8.88 -7.59 19.20
C GLU A 99 8.04 -7.26 20.44
N VAL A 100 7.38 -6.10 20.49
CA VAL A 100 6.50 -5.77 21.62
C VAL A 100 5.25 -6.66 21.61
N PRO A 101 4.45 -6.77 20.53
CA PRO A 101 3.29 -7.66 20.51
C PRO A 101 3.60 -9.14 20.82
N LYS A 102 4.77 -9.63 20.41
CA LYS A 102 5.23 -11.00 20.73
C LYS A 102 5.30 -11.27 22.23
N LYS A 103 5.68 -10.29 23.05
CA LYS A 103 5.73 -10.44 24.52
C LYS A 103 4.36 -10.77 25.10
N TYR A 104 3.30 -10.35 24.42
CA TYR A 104 1.91 -10.59 24.78
C TYR A 104 1.30 -11.81 24.06
N GLY A 105 2.11 -12.54 23.30
CA GLY A 105 1.66 -13.72 22.53
C GLY A 105 0.99 -13.37 21.19
N LEU A 106 0.92 -12.10 20.82
CA LEU A 106 0.32 -11.67 19.54
C LEU A 106 1.35 -11.79 18.41
N ARG A 107 1.12 -12.71 17.49
CA ARG A 107 2.02 -13.00 16.37
C ARG A 107 1.48 -12.33 15.10
N GLN A 108 2.37 -11.80 14.28
CA GLN A 108 2.05 -11.09 13.04
C GLN A 108 2.88 -11.64 11.88
N THR A 109 2.48 -11.33 10.66
CA THR A 109 3.19 -11.71 9.42
C THR A 109 3.89 -10.50 8.81
N ILE A 110 3.15 -9.45 8.46
CA ILE A 110 3.63 -8.25 7.76
C ILE A 110 3.51 -6.99 8.63
N ALA A 111 2.41 -6.82 9.36
CA ALA A 111 2.19 -5.75 10.34
C ALA A 111 2.40 -4.31 9.83
N ASP A 112 2.22 -4.07 8.53
CA ASP A 112 2.47 -2.76 7.92
C ASP A 112 1.20 -2.01 7.47
N THR A 113 0.06 -2.70 7.41
CA THR A 113 -1.18 -2.17 6.83
C THR A 113 -2.36 -2.21 7.80
N LEU A 114 -2.60 -3.33 8.46
CA LEU A 114 -3.65 -3.54 9.44
C LEU A 114 -3.06 -4.16 10.71
N GLY A 115 -3.92 -4.37 11.72
CA GLY A 115 -3.47 -4.86 13.02
C GLY A 115 -2.72 -3.81 13.84
N ILE A 116 -2.18 -4.25 14.97
CA ILE A 116 -1.50 -3.34 15.92
C ILE A 116 -0.26 -2.66 15.29
N GLY A 117 0.50 -3.38 14.47
CA GLY A 117 1.65 -2.80 13.75
C GLY A 117 1.22 -1.74 12.74
N GLY A 118 0.12 -1.97 12.00
CA GLY A 118 -0.47 -1.00 11.09
C GLY A 118 -0.94 0.27 11.82
N ILE A 119 -1.61 0.13 12.97
CA ILE A 119 -2.04 1.24 13.82
C ILE A 119 -0.81 2.11 14.20
N MET A 120 0.24 1.53 14.77
CA MET A 120 1.44 2.26 15.18
C MET A 120 2.14 2.92 13.99
N ARG A 121 2.21 2.22 12.85
CA ARG A 121 2.81 2.77 11.63
C ARG A 121 2.02 3.95 11.08
N ALA A 122 0.68 3.92 11.11
CA ALA A 122 -0.14 5.06 10.74
C ALA A 122 0.10 6.25 11.66
N LEU A 123 0.08 6.03 12.98
CA LEU A 123 0.24 7.09 13.98
C LEU A 123 1.59 7.83 13.90
N ARG A 124 2.67 7.14 13.49
CA ARG A 124 3.97 7.81 13.27
C ARG A 124 4.13 8.43 11.88
N THR A 125 3.33 7.99 10.89
CA THR A 125 3.46 8.47 9.51
C THR A 125 2.53 9.66 9.21
N ILE A 126 1.32 9.66 9.76
CA ILE A 126 0.33 10.74 9.56
C ILE A 126 0.89 12.14 9.88
N PRO A 127 1.60 12.39 11.00
CA PRO A 127 2.15 13.72 11.27
C PRO A 127 3.13 14.20 10.19
N VAL A 128 3.93 13.31 9.65
CA VAL A 128 4.87 13.64 8.57
C VAL A 128 4.12 13.95 7.27
N MET A 129 3.07 13.20 6.95
CA MET A 129 2.23 13.46 5.78
C MET A 129 1.42 14.77 5.93
N ASP A 130 0.95 15.08 7.13
CA ASP A 130 0.27 16.35 7.43
C ASP A 130 1.20 17.55 7.22
N ASP A 131 2.45 17.42 7.60
CA ASP A 131 3.48 18.42 7.32
C ASP A 131 3.74 18.58 5.81
N PHE A 132 3.80 17.49 5.04
CA PHE A 132 3.86 17.57 3.57
C PHE A 132 2.62 18.25 3.00
N ALA A 133 1.43 17.95 3.52
CA ALA A 133 0.19 18.57 3.07
C ALA A 133 0.19 20.09 3.29
N LYS A 134 0.67 20.55 4.45
CA LYS A 134 0.82 21.99 4.75
C LYS A 134 1.77 22.67 3.78
N ASP A 135 2.93 22.05 3.54
CA ASP A 135 3.89 22.60 2.59
C ASP A 135 3.36 22.60 1.15
N MET A 136 2.70 21.51 0.72
CA MET A 136 2.06 21.44 -0.61
C MET A 136 0.98 22.50 -0.79
N ALA A 137 0.13 22.72 0.22
CA ALA A 137 -0.90 23.76 0.17
C ALA A 137 -0.32 25.16 -0.03
N GLU A 138 0.92 25.41 0.43
CA GLU A 138 1.60 26.69 0.27
C GLU A 138 2.32 26.81 -1.09
N VAL A 139 2.98 25.74 -1.59
CA VAL A 139 3.93 25.84 -2.70
C VAL A 139 3.54 25.08 -3.97
N CYS A 140 2.55 24.16 -3.90
CA CYS A 140 2.01 23.42 -5.06
C CYS A 140 0.59 22.90 -4.80
N PRO A 141 -0.40 23.80 -4.52
CA PRO A 141 -1.75 23.40 -4.07
C PRO A 141 -2.54 22.58 -5.09
N ASP A 142 -2.19 22.67 -6.36
CA ASP A 142 -2.85 21.94 -7.44
C ASP A 142 -2.25 20.59 -7.76
N ALA A 143 -1.08 20.26 -7.19
CA ALA A 143 -0.37 19.02 -7.42
C ALA A 143 -1.21 17.79 -7.00
N LEU A 144 -1.10 16.70 -7.77
CA LEU A 144 -1.67 15.41 -7.38
C LEU A 144 -0.66 14.64 -6.53
N LEU A 145 -1.04 14.30 -5.30
CA LEU A 145 -0.29 13.39 -4.44
C LEU A 145 -0.69 11.95 -4.72
N MET A 146 0.25 11.14 -5.19
CA MET A 146 0.12 9.70 -5.38
C MET A 146 0.79 8.97 -4.21
N ASN A 147 -0.01 8.41 -3.33
CA ASN A 147 0.47 7.74 -2.12
C ASN A 147 0.67 6.24 -2.37
N TYR A 148 1.89 5.75 -2.15
CA TYR A 148 2.26 4.32 -2.16
C TYR A 148 2.62 3.79 -0.77
N THR A 149 2.59 4.66 0.23
CA THR A 149 2.96 4.31 1.60
C THR A 149 1.82 3.63 2.35
N ASN A 150 2.12 2.51 3.01
CA ASN A 150 1.21 1.84 3.94
C ASN A 150 1.34 2.42 5.38
N PRO A 151 0.24 2.34 6.15
CA PRO A 151 -1.10 1.79 5.87
C PRO A 151 -1.92 2.62 4.90
N MET A 152 -2.13 2.11 3.70
CA MET A 152 -2.69 2.87 2.57
C MET A 152 -4.01 3.57 2.90
N ALA A 153 -5.01 2.83 3.41
CA ALA A 153 -6.34 3.36 3.66
C ALA A 153 -6.34 4.38 4.83
N MET A 154 -5.50 4.18 5.85
CA MET A 154 -5.39 5.14 6.96
C MET A 154 -4.72 6.44 6.52
N LEU A 155 -3.60 6.34 5.78
CA LEU A 155 -2.84 7.51 5.34
C LEU A 155 -3.59 8.29 4.25
N THR A 156 -4.07 7.61 3.22
CA THR A 156 -4.85 8.24 2.15
C THR A 156 -6.17 8.79 2.69
N GLY A 157 -6.85 8.03 3.58
CA GLY A 157 -8.07 8.47 4.24
C GLY A 157 -7.86 9.74 5.07
N TYR A 158 -6.78 9.82 5.85
CA TYR A 158 -6.41 11.03 6.59
C TYR A 158 -6.20 12.23 5.64
N MET A 159 -5.40 12.05 4.59
CA MET A 159 -5.13 13.11 3.61
C MET A 159 -6.41 13.64 2.97
N LEU A 160 -7.29 12.76 2.53
CA LEU A 160 -8.55 13.11 1.85
C LEU A 160 -9.60 13.72 2.79
N GLN A 161 -9.58 13.37 4.09
CA GLN A 161 -10.54 13.88 5.07
C GLN A 161 -10.10 15.21 5.70
N HIS A 162 -8.78 15.41 5.89
CA HIS A 162 -8.26 16.45 6.78
C HIS A 162 -7.33 17.45 6.11
N THR A 163 -7.02 17.28 4.82
CA THR A 163 -6.18 18.20 4.06
C THR A 163 -6.84 18.64 2.75
N PRO A 164 -6.46 19.79 2.17
CA PRO A 164 -6.97 20.23 0.89
C PRO A 164 -6.27 19.55 -0.32
N ILE A 165 -5.29 18.67 -0.10
CA ILE A 165 -4.44 18.13 -1.14
C ILE A 165 -5.15 17.04 -1.93
N LYS A 166 -5.17 17.18 -3.27
CA LYS A 166 -5.65 16.14 -4.18
C LYS A 166 -4.79 14.89 -4.00
N THR A 167 -5.38 13.82 -3.50
CA THR A 167 -4.64 12.59 -3.13
C THR A 167 -5.30 11.37 -3.74
N ILE A 168 -4.49 10.43 -4.21
CA ILE A 168 -4.90 9.08 -4.58
C ILE A 168 -3.97 8.06 -3.92
N GLY A 169 -4.51 7.01 -3.32
CA GLY A 169 -3.73 5.87 -2.86
C GLY A 169 -3.63 4.79 -3.93
N LEU A 170 -2.44 4.23 -4.11
CA LEU A 170 -2.13 3.30 -5.19
C LEU A 170 -1.48 2.03 -4.64
N CYS A 171 -1.99 0.88 -5.06
CA CYS A 171 -1.46 -0.42 -4.69
C CYS A 171 -1.35 -1.35 -5.90
N HIS A 172 -0.25 -2.09 -6.00
CA HIS A 172 -0.04 -3.09 -7.06
C HIS A 172 -0.96 -4.31 -6.95
N SER A 173 -1.48 -4.58 -5.76
CA SER A 173 -2.22 -5.81 -5.48
C SER A 173 -3.45 -5.98 -6.36
N VAL A 174 -4.13 -4.87 -6.73
CA VAL A 174 -5.26 -4.88 -7.66
C VAL A 174 -4.83 -5.29 -9.07
N GLN A 175 -3.73 -4.71 -9.58
CA GLN A 175 -3.25 -4.96 -10.95
C GLN A 175 -2.92 -6.42 -11.22
N VAL A 176 -2.43 -7.12 -10.20
CA VAL A 176 -1.94 -8.50 -10.35
C VAL A 176 -2.89 -9.54 -9.77
N CYS A 177 -4.02 -9.11 -9.19
CA CYS A 177 -4.95 -9.96 -8.45
C CYS A 177 -5.43 -11.17 -9.27
N SER A 178 -6.17 -10.92 -10.32
CA SER A 178 -6.75 -11.99 -11.15
C SER A 178 -5.70 -12.75 -11.97
N GLU A 179 -4.65 -12.08 -12.44
CA GLU A 179 -3.57 -12.73 -13.16
C GLU A 179 -2.88 -13.79 -12.28
N ARG A 180 -2.54 -13.42 -11.03
CA ARG A 180 -1.93 -14.35 -10.08
C ARG A 180 -2.87 -15.49 -9.73
N LEU A 181 -4.15 -15.21 -9.47
CA LEU A 181 -5.14 -16.23 -9.20
C LEU A 181 -5.22 -17.26 -10.34
N LEU A 182 -5.43 -16.81 -11.58
CA LEU A 182 -5.57 -17.68 -12.72
C LEU A 182 -4.31 -18.52 -12.97
N ARG A 183 -3.12 -17.90 -12.90
CA ARG A 183 -1.85 -18.64 -13.03
C ARG A 183 -1.67 -19.67 -11.93
N SER A 184 -2.01 -19.34 -10.69
CA SER A 184 -1.86 -20.28 -9.57
C SER A 184 -2.79 -21.49 -9.67
N LEU A 185 -3.89 -21.35 -10.41
CA LEU A 185 -4.86 -22.41 -10.66
C LEU A 185 -4.64 -23.13 -12.02
N GLY A 186 -3.60 -22.79 -12.79
CA GLY A 186 -3.36 -23.38 -14.12
C GLY A 186 -4.44 -23.00 -15.14
N MET A 187 -4.90 -21.73 -15.09
CA MET A 187 -5.96 -21.18 -15.96
C MET A 187 -5.44 -20.05 -16.85
N GLU A 188 -4.20 -20.16 -17.35
CA GLU A 188 -3.56 -19.12 -18.17
C GLU A 188 -4.31 -18.85 -19.48
N ASP A 189 -5.06 -19.82 -19.99
CA ASP A 189 -5.92 -19.69 -21.16
C ASP A 189 -7.05 -18.67 -20.98
N LYS A 190 -7.37 -18.31 -19.73
CA LYS A 190 -8.39 -17.31 -19.36
C LYS A 190 -7.82 -15.89 -19.18
N LEU A 191 -6.52 -15.68 -19.35
CA LEU A 191 -5.90 -14.38 -19.09
C LEU A 191 -6.22 -13.34 -20.14
N GLU A 192 -6.20 -13.74 -21.42
CA GLU A 192 -6.39 -12.82 -22.53
C GLU A 192 -7.85 -12.36 -22.63
N GLY A 193 -8.05 -11.03 -22.68
CA GLY A 193 -9.37 -10.43 -22.86
C GLY A 193 -10.34 -10.61 -21.68
N ARG A 194 -9.86 -11.08 -20.52
CA ARG A 194 -10.70 -11.19 -19.33
C ARG A 194 -11.21 -9.83 -18.88
N LYS A 195 -12.37 -9.83 -18.25
CA LYS A 195 -13.00 -8.67 -17.62
C LYS A 195 -13.15 -8.95 -16.14
N GLU A 196 -12.90 -7.93 -15.31
CA GLU A 196 -12.92 -8.08 -13.87
C GLU A 196 -13.48 -6.84 -13.18
N LEU A 197 -14.11 -7.04 -12.01
CA LEU A 197 -14.50 -5.99 -11.09
C LEU A 197 -13.88 -6.28 -9.72
N ILE A 198 -13.05 -5.36 -9.24
CA ILE A 198 -12.43 -5.45 -7.93
C ILE A 198 -12.82 -4.22 -7.13
N ALA A 199 -13.36 -4.42 -5.91
CA ALA A 199 -13.72 -3.34 -5.00
C ALA A 199 -13.72 -3.79 -3.53
N GLY A 200 -13.48 -2.85 -2.62
CA GLY A 200 -13.43 -3.07 -1.18
C GLY A 200 -12.56 -2.04 -0.48
N ILE A 201 -11.62 -2.51 0.33
CA ILE A 201 -10.58 -1.68 0.96
C ILE A 201 -9.20 -2.16 0.54
N ASN A 202 -8.19 -1.31 0.65
CA ASN A 202 -6.82 -1.68 0.34
C ASN A 202 -6.39 -2.97 1.05
N HIS A 203 -5.73 -3.85 0.32
CA HIS A 203 -5.28 -5.20 0.70
C HIS A 203 -6.40 -6.19 1.02
N MET A 204 -7.67 -5.77 1.02
CA MET A 204 -8.84 -6.62 1.16
C MET A 204 -9.97 -6.12 0.22
N ALA A 205 -9.64 -5.76 -1.02
CA ALA A 205 -10.64 -5.57 -2.06
C ALA A 205 -10.97 -6.91 -2.71
N TRP A 206 -12.24 -7.14 -2.96
CA TRP A 206 -12.77 -8.42 -3.45
C TRP A 206 -12.83 -8.44 -4.97
N LEU A 207 -12.37 -9.52 -5.58
CA LEU A 207 -12.62 -9.81 -6.99
C LEU A 207 -14.08 -10.26 -7.14
N LEU A 208 -14.98 -9.28 -7.35
CA LEU A 208 -16.42 -9.50 -7.37
C LEU A 208 -16.92 -10.17 -8.63
N GLU A 209 -16.32 -9.83 -9.77
CA GLU A 209 -16.59 -10.44 -11.06
C GLU A 209 -15.29 -10.79 -11.76
N ILE A 210 -15.29 -11.93 -12.45
CA ILE A 210 -14.25 -12.31 -13.38
C ILE A 210 -14.88 -13.09 -14.54
N LYS A 211 -14.74 -12.56 -15.76
CA LYS A 211 -15.33 -13.14 -16.99
C LYS A 211 -14.23 -13.34 -18.02
N ASP A 212 -14.36 -14.37 -18.84
CA ASP A 212 -13.47 -14.60 -19.98
C ASP A 212 -13.73 -13.56 -21.11
N LYS A 213 -12.98 -13.66 -22.20
CA LYS A 213 -13.12 -12.78 -23.38
C LYS A 213 -14.51 -12.82 -24.02
N ASN A 214 -15.26 -13.90 -23.82
CA ASN A 214 -16.62 -14.09 -24.34
C ASN A 214 -17.70 -13.62 -23.36
N GLY A 215 -17.31 -13.16 -22.17
CA GLY A 215 -18.22 -12.70 -21.12
C GLY A 215 -18.78 -13.82 -20.24
N VAL A 216 -18.23 -15.03 -20.33
CA VAL A 216 -18.61 -16.16 -19.48
C VAL A 216 -17.98 -16.02 -18.10
N ASP A 217 -18.79 -16.16 -17.06
CA ASP A 217 -18.31 -16.18 -15.67
C ASP A 217 -17.40 -17.40 -15.44
N ILE A 218 -16.17 -17.14 -14.98
CA ILE A 218 -15.19 -18.19 -14.70
C ILE A 218 -15.06 -18.52 -13.21
N TYR A 219 -15.81 -17.88 -12.32
CA TYR A 219 -15.82 -18.25 -10.89
C TYR A 219 -16.23 -19.70 -10.61
N PRO A 220 -17.21 -20.31 -11.33
CA PRO A 220 -17.52 -21.72 -11.13
C PRO A 220 -16.31 -22.63 -11.36
N GLU A 221 -15.50 -22.36 -12.40
CA GLU A 221 -14.27 -23.12 -12.67
C GLU A 221 -13.19 -22.86 -11.60
N ILE A 222 -12.98 -21.60 -11.19
CA ILE A 222 -12.07 -21.24 -10.10
C ILE A 222 -12.43 -22.02 -8.83
N LYS A 223 -13.71 -21.99 -8.42
CA LYS A 223 -14.21 -22.67 -7.22
C LYS A 223 -13.98 -24.17 -7.24
N SER A 224 -14.09 -24.81 -8.41
CA SER A 224 -13.87 -26.24 -8.54
C SER A 224 -12.42 -26.69 -8.30
N ARG A 225 -11.44 -25.77 -8.40
CA ARG A 225 -10.01 -26.05 -8.23
C ARG A 225 -9.47 -25.69 -6.84
N VAL A 226 -10.26 -25.00 -6.01
CA VAL A 226 -9.81 -24.47 -4.71
C VAL A 226 -9.37 -25.57 -3.75
N ASP A 227 -10.15 -26.65 -3.63
CA ASP A 227 -9.86 -27.73 -2.67
C ASP A 227 -8.57 -28.47 -3.02
N GLU A 228 -8.33 -28.75 -4.29
CA GLU A 228 -7.09 -29.34 -4.77
C GLU A 228 -5.90 -28.41 -4.51
N TYR A 229 -6.07 -27.10 -4.76
CA TYR A 229 -5.02 -26.12 -4.47
C TYR A 229 -4.63 -26.09 -2.99
N ILE A 230 -5.63 -26.04 -2.10
CA ILE A 230 -5.39 -25.98 -0.65
C ILE A 230 -4.75 -27.28 -0.13
N ALA A 231 -5.10 -28.43 -0.69
CA ALA A 231 -4.57 -29.73 -0.30
C ALA A 231 -3.08 -29.88 -0.62
N ASN A 232 -2.56 -29.17 -1.62
CA ASN A 232 -1.14 -29.23 -1.97
C ASN A 232 -0.29 -28.46 -0.91
N PRO A 233 0.65 -29.12 -0.21
CA PRO A 233 1.48 -28.50 0.83
C PRO A 233 2.39 -27.39 0.28
N GLU A 234 2.81 -27.45 -0.98
CA GLU A 234 3.73 -26.49 -1.60
C GLU A 234 3.06 -25.14 -1.92
N ASN A 235 1.74 -25.12 -2.01
CA ASN A 235 1.00 -23.91 -2.36
C ASN A 235 0.96 -22.93 -1.19
N LYS A 236 1.25 -21.64 -1.49
CA LYS A 236 1.37 -20.59 -0.48
C LYS A 236 0.12 -19.73 -0.33
N ASP A 237 -0.71 -19.65 -1.36
CA ASP A 237 -1.86 -18.75 -1.37
C ASP A 237 -3.14 -19.37 -0.78
N LYS A 238 -2.98 -20.11 0.33
CA LYS A 238 -4.06 -20.93 0.90
C LYS A 238 -5.14 -20.11 1.63
N VAL A 239 -4.77 -19.00 2.27
CA VAL A 239 -5.72 -18.16 3.01
C VAL A 239 -6.75 -17.52 2.06
N ARG A 240 -6.28 -16.93 0.95
CA ARG A 240 -7.20 -16.31 -0.02
C ARG A 240 -8.02 -17.34 -0.80
N MET A 241 -7.47 -18.53 -1.03
CA MET A 241 -8.25 -19.65 -1.58
C MET A 241 -9.32 -20.13 -0.59
N ASP A 242 -9.01 -20.14 0.70
CA ASP A 242 -9.99 -20.47 1.75
C ASP A 242 -11.09 -19.40 1.86
N TYR A 243 -10.80 -18.12 1.52
CA TYR A 243 -11.83 -17.09 1.36
C TYR A 243 -12.80 -17.42 0.21
N ILE A 244 -12.32 -17.93 -0.93
CA ILE A 244 -13.22 -18.38 -2.00
C ILE A 244 -14.15 -19.48 -1.49
N ARG A 245 -13.62 -20.45 -0.73
CA ARG A 245 -14.37 -21.56 -0.15
C ARG A 245 -15.47 -21.09 0.82
N ASN A 246 -15.13 -20.16 1.73
CA ASN A 246 -16.01 -19.79 2.85
C ASN A 246 -16.82 -18.51 2.60
N PHE A 247 -16.28 -17.55 1.82
CA PHE A 247 -16.93 -16.27 1.53
C PHE A 247 -17.34 -16.12 0.07
N GLY A 248 -16.94 -17.05 -0.79
CA GLY A 248 -17.33 -17.09 -2.20
C GLY A 248 -16.51 -16.26 -3.16
N TYR A 249 -15.56 -15.44 -2.68
CA TYR A 249 -14.78 -14.50 -3.46
C TYR A 249 -13.30 -14.51 -3.09
N TYR A 250 -12.45 -14.21 -4.06
CA TYR A 250 -11.03 -13.97 -3.87
C TYR A 250 -10.77 -12.50 -3.52
N CYS A 251 -9.69 -12.19 -2.83
CA CYS A 251 -9.34 -10.81 -2.52
C CYS A 251 -7.93 -10.42 -2.96
N THR A 252 -7.67 -9.13 -2.95
CA THR A 252 -6.36 -8.56 -3.28
C THR A 252 -5.30 -8.88 -2.22
N GLU A 253 -4.06 -8.54 -2.51
CA GLU A 253 -2.83 -8.73 -1.74
C GLU A 253 -2.41 -10.21 -1.65
N SER A 254 -1.85 -10.64 -0.54
CA SER A 254 -1.30 -11.99 -0.35
C SER A 254 -1.96 -12.72 0.82
N SER A 255 -1.76 -14.02 0.88
CA SER A 255 -2.25 -14.83 1.99
C SER A 255 -1.59 -14.47 3.32
N GLU A 256 -0.33 -14.00 3.32
CA GLU A 256 0.37 -13.54 4.51
C GLU A 256 -0.33 -12.34 5.14
N HIS A 257 -0.67 -11.31 4.34
CA HIS A 257 -1.42 -10.16 4.82
C HIS A 257 -2.82 -10.56 5.31
N ASN A 258 -3.53 -11.32 4.48
CA ASN A 258 -4.89 -11.72 4.80
C ASN A 258 -4.99 -12.67 6.01
N ALA A 259 -3.92 -13.36 6.37
CA ALA A 259 -3.88 -14.20 7.58
C ALA A 259 -3.99 -13.38 8.87
N GLU A 260 -3.46 -12.13 8.89
CA GLU A 260 -3.46 -11.27 10.08
C GLU A 260 -4.60 -10.21 10.08
N TYR A 261 -5.47 -10.17 9.03
CA TYR A 261 -6.52 -9.17 8.91
C TYR A 261 -7.87 -9.62 9.49
N ASN A 262 -7.91 -10.81 10.07
CA ASN A 262 -9.13 -11.43 10.58
C ASN A 262 -8.83 -12.39 11.74
N PRO A 263 -9.84 -12.88 12.48
CA PRO A 263 -9.65 -13.70 13.67
C PRO A 263 -9.52 -15.21 13.38
N PHE A 264 -9.25 -15.66 12.12
CA PHE A 264 -9.48 -17.07 11.77
C PHE A 264 -8.22 -17.91 11.65
N TYR A 265 -7.05 -17.35 11.30
CA TYR A 265 -5.90 -18.13 10.86
C TYR A 265 -4.72 -18.13 11.84
N ILE A 266 -4.39 -17.00 12.45
CA ILE A 266 -3.30 -16.92 13.44
C ILE A 266 -3.94 -17.02 14.83
N LYS A 267 -3.97 -18.24 15.38
CA LYS A 267 -4.64 -18.55 16.62
C LYS A 267 -3.72 -19.29 17.57
N SER A 268 -3.50 -18.72 18.77
CA SER A 268 -2.71 -19.39 19.82
C SER A 268 -3.36 -20.71 20.27
N LYS A 269 -4.69 -20.76 20.26
CA LYS A 269 -5.48 -21.96 20.61
C LYS A 269 -5.41 -23.06 19.54
N TYR A 270 -5.11 -22.71 18.28
CA TYR A 270 -5.09 -23.63 17.13
C TYR A 270 -3.79 -23.45 16.34
N PRO A 271 -2.62 -23.76 16.95
CA PRO A 271 -1.31 -23.48 16.32
C PRO A 271 -1.06 -24.25 15.02
N GLU A 272 -1.75 -25.38 14.82
CA GLU A 272 -1.69 -26.17 13.59
C GLU A 272 -2.17 -25.41 12.34
N LEU A 273 -2.93 -24.33 12.50
CA LEU A 273 -3.39 -23.50 11.37
C LEU A 273 -2.23 -22.82 10.67
N ILE A 274 -1.15 -22.52 11.38
CA ILE A 274 0.05 -21.88 10.81
C ILE A 274 0.67 -22.78 9.74
N GLU A 275 0.83 -24.07 10.04
CA GLU A 275 1.35 -25.06 9.09
C GLU A 275 0.32 -25.37 8.00
N LYS A 276 -0.95 -25.60 8.37
CA LYS A 276 -2.03 -25.91 7.43
C LYS A 276 -2.16 -24.87 6.32
N PHE A 277 -2.04 -23.59 6.64
CA PHE A 277 -2.20 -22.48 5.69
C PHE A 277 -0.88 -21.88 5.20
N ASN A 278 0.27 -22.48 5.57
CA ASN A 278 1.60 -21.99 5.20
C ASN A 278 1.82 -20.52 5.58
N ILE A 279 1.45 -20.14 6.82
CA ILE A 279 1.52 -18.74 7.28
C ILE A 279 2.94 -18.41 7.74
N PRO A 280 3.64 -17.50 7.06
CA PRO A 280 5.00 -17.13 7.40
C PRO A 280 5.02 -16.05 8.50
N LEU A 281 4.91 -16.46 9.77
CA LEU A 281 5.03 -15.52 10.88
C LEU A 281 6.37 -14.77 10.81
N ASP A 282 6.36 -13.47 11.17
CA ASP A 282 7.54 -12.58 11.12
C ASP A 282 8.16 -12.42 9.71
N GLU A 283 7.34 -12.48 8.68
CA GLU A 283 7.83 -12.41 7.29
C GLU A 283 8.42 -11.03 6.94
N TYR A 284 7.77 -9.95 7.36
CA TYR A 284 8.21 -8.62 6.98
C TYR A 284 9.62 -8.26 7.52
N PRO A 285 9.98 -8.56 8.78
CA PRO A 285 11.38 -8.43 9.25
C PRO A 285 12.38 -9.17 8.37
N ARG A 286 12.08 -10.41 7.96
CA ARG A 286 12.96 -11.18 7.06
C ARG A 286 13.08 -10.53 5.69
N ARG A 287 11.95 -10.04 5.13
CA ARG A 287 11.95 -9.30 3.85
C ARG A 287 12.80 -8.04 3.94
N CYS A 288 12.67 -7.24 5.01
CA CYS A 288 13.46 -6.04 5.21
C CYS A 288 14.96 -6.32 5.20
N ILE A 289 15.42 -7.31 5.96
CA ILE A 289 16.83 -7.72 5.99
C ILE A 289 17.29 -8.15 4.60
N SER A 290 16.55 -9.05 3.96
CA SER A 290 16.87 -9.53 2.62
C SER A 290 16.92 -8.42 1.57
N GLN A 291 15.99 -7.45 1.62
CA GLN A 291 15.98 -6.32 0.69
C GLN A 291 17.14 -5.36 0.91
N ILE A 292 17.50 -5.09 2.17
CA ILE A 292 18.67 -4.26 2.50
C ILE A 292 19.96 -4.89 1.96
N ASP A 293 20.14 -6.19 2.12
CA ASP A 293 21.32 -6.89 1.65
C ASP A 293 21.33 -7.04 0.12
N ALA A 294 20.19 -7.32 -0.48
CA ALA A 294 20.03 -7.37 -1.94
C ALA A 294 20.36 -6.00 -2.58
N TRP A 295 19.88 -4.90 -1.96
CA TRP A 295 20.19 -3.57 -2.45
C TRP A 295 21.68 -3.24 -2.45
N LYS A 296 22.38 -3.52 -1.35
CA LYS A 296 23.83 -3.30 -1.27
C LYS A 296 24.59 -4.02 -2.39
N LYS A 297 24.18 -5.26 -2.70
CA LYS A 297 24.75 -6.04 -3.79
C LYS A 297 24.42 -5.46 -5.16
N GLU A 298 23.14 -5.14 -5.39
CA GLU A 298 22.65 -4.57 -6.64
C GLU A 298 23.33 -3.22 -6.94
N TYR A 299 23.40 -2.33 -5.94
CA TYR A 299 24.05 -1.03 -6.08
C TYR A 299 25.53 -1.17 -6.51
N LYS A 300 26.26 -2.08 -5.88
CA LYS A 300 27.64 -2.35 -6.27
C LYS A 300 27.75 -2.83 -7.72
N GLU A 301 26.87 -3.76 -8.13
CA GLU A 301 26.81 -4.26 -9.51
C GLU A 301 26.49 -3.15 -10.51
N LEU A 302 25.56 -2.26 -10.18
CA LEU A 302 25.20 -1.10 -11.01
C LEU A 302 26.35 -0.13 -11.18
N CYS A 303 27.12 0.13 -10.12
CA CYS A 303 28.31 0.98 -10.20
C CYS A 303 29.45 0.35 -11.05
N GLU A 304 29.62 -0.99 -10.98
CA GLU A 304 30.69 -1.70 -11.70
C GLU A 304 30.34 -1.97 -13.17
N LYS A 305 29.08 -2.32 -13.48
CA LYS A 305 28.66 -2.81 -14.80
C LYS A 305 27.81 -1.81 -15.58
N GLY A 306 27.42 -0.70 -14.95
CA GLY A 306 26.44 0.24 -15.50
C GLY A 306 25.00 -0.22 -15.34
N VAL A 307 24.07 0.66 -15.69
CA VAL A 307 22.62 0.44 -15.62
C VAL A 307 22.17 -0.35 -16.84
N LYS A 308 21.35 -1.38 -16.65
CA LYS A 308 20.70 -2.08 -17.76
C LYS A 308 19.65 -1.18 -18.40
N GLU A 309 19.36 -1.40 -19.68
CA GLU A 309 18.27 -0.71 -20.37
C GLU A 309 16.96 -0.85 -19.57
N HIS A 310 16.36 0.30 -19.24
CA HIS A 310 15.09 0.32 -18.53
C HIS A 310 13.94 0.24 -19.54
N THR A 311 13.08 -0.73 -19.37
CA THR A 311 11.79 -0.83 -20.06
C THR A 311 10.69 -0.39 -19.14
N ARG A 312 9.70 0.36 -19.66
CA ARG A 312 8.58 0.84 -18.87
C ARG A 312 7.89 -0.31 -18.15
N SER A 313 7.79 -0.20 -16.84
CA SER A 313 7.13 -1.20 -15.99
C SER A 313 5.60 -1.09 -16.09
N LYS A 314 4.88 -1.89 -15.32
CA LYS A 314 3.41 -1.78 -15.16
C LYS A 314 3.02 -0.83 -14.01
N GLU A 315 3.95 -0.02 -13.49
CA GLU A 315 3.71 0.88 -12.36
C GLU A 315 2.70 1.97 -12.71
N TYR A 316 1.69 2.16 -11.86
CA TYR A 316 0.59 3.11 -12.12
C TYR A 316 1.03 4.55 -12.34
N ALA A 317 2.01 5.04 -11.57
CA ALA A 317 2.33 6.46 -11.51
C ALA A 317 2.58 7.09 -12.90
N SER A 318 3.42 6.47 -13.73
CA SER A 318 3.73 6.99 -15.05
C SER A 318 2.52 7.01 -15.99
N PHE A 319 1.64 6.00 -15.90
CA PHE A 319 0.42 5.92 -16.71
C PHE A 319 -0.62 6.95 -16.27
N ILE A 320 -0.76 7.20 -14.97
CA ILE A 320 -1.63 8.23 -14.42
C ILE A 320 -1.17 9.62 -14.90
N MET A 321 0.11 9.93 -14.70
CA MET A 321 0.69 11.20 -15.15
C MET A 321 0.52 11.40 -16.66
N GLN A 322 0.84 10.39 -17.46
CA GLN A 322 0.65 10.42 -18.92
C GLN A 322 -0.82 10.67 -19.29
N SER A 323 -1.75 9.93 -18.68
CA SER A 323 -3.19 10.07 -18.97
C SER A 323 -3.71 11.47 -18.67
N ILE A 324 -3.25 12.09 -17.58
CA ILE A 324 -3.63 13.45 -17.22
C ILE A 324 -3.06 14.46 -18.23
N VAL A 325 -1.77 14.33 -18.56
CA VAL A 325 -1.06 15.27 -19.43
C VAL A 325 -1.55 15.17 -20.88
N GLU A 326 -1.74 13.96 -21.38
CA GLU A 326 -2.14 13.72 -22.78
C GLU A 326 -3.67 13.67 -22.95
N ASN A 327 -4.44 13.79 -21.88
CA ASN A 327 -5.90 13.62 -21.88
C ASN A 327 -6.36 12.30 -22.53
N THR A 328 -5.66 11.22 -22.21
CA THR A 328 -6.00 9.86 -22.65
C THR A 328 -6.68 9.10 -21.51
N SER A 329 -7.51 8.09 -21.83
CA SER A 329 -8.21 7.32 -20.80
C SER A 329 -7.37 6.15 -20.30
N TYR A 330 -7.24 6.03 -18.97
CA TYR A 330 -6.60 4.91 -18.31
C TYR A 330 -7.40 4.48 -17.08
N GLN A 331 -7.55 3.18 -16.85
CA GLN A 331 -8.27 2.64 -15.69
C GLN A 331 -7.30 2.08 -14.66
N ILE A 332 -7.54 2.42 -13.39
CA ILE A 332 -6.77 1.94 -12.24
C ILE A 332 -7.70 1.40 -11.14
N GLY A 333 -7.14 0.61 -10.22
CA GLY A 333 -7.72 0.46 -8.88
C GLY A 333 -7.18 1.58 -8.00
N GLY A 334 -8.03 2.44 -7.48
CA GLY A 334 -7.62 3.61 -6.70
C GLY A 334 -8.23 3.63 -5.31
N ASN A 335 -7.43 4.07 -4.33
CA ASN A 335 -7.89 4.29 -2.97
C ASN A 335 -8.37 5.74 -2.83
N VAL A 336 -9.66 5.90 -2.57
CA VAL A 336 -10.38 7.19 -2.51
C VAL A 336 -11.37 7.19 -1.34
N LEU A 337 -11.90 8.35 -0.96
CA LEU A 337 -13.04 8.38 -0.03
C LEU A 337 -14.29 7.79 -0.68
N ASN A 338 -15.08 7.08 0.12
CA ASN A 338 -16.39 6.54 -0.27
C ASN A 338 -17.48 7.63 -0.42
N LYS A 339 -17.06 8.84 -0.75
CA LYS A 339 -17.95 10.00 -0.87
C LYS A 339 -18.97 9.77 -1.99
N GLY A 340 -20.25 9.97 -1.67
CA GLY A 340 -21.34 9.67 -2.60
C GLY A 340 -21.62 8.16 -2.69
N HIS A 341 -21.22 7.37 -1.69
CA HIS A 341 -21.48 5.93 -1.59
C HIS A 341 -21.05 5.14 -2.82
N LEU A 342 -19.78 5.28 -3.22
CA LEU A 342 -19.19 4.46 -4.30
C LEU A 342 -19.40 2.97 -4.04
N ILE A 343 -19.24 2.55 -2.78
CA ILE A 343 -19.68 1.28 -2.23
C ILE A 343 -20.82 1.58 -1.27
N SER A 344 -22.05 1.19 -1.62
CA SER A 344 -23.27 1.67 -0.99
C SER A 344 -23.43 1.24 0.47
N ASN A 345 -22.87 0.09 0.85
CA ASN A 345 -22.96 -0.47 2.20
C ASN A 345 -21.74 -0.19 3.07
N PHE A 346 -20.96 0.86 2.73
CA PHE A 346 -19.87 1.39 3.54
C PHE A 346 -20.11 2.85 3.94
N PRO A 347 -19.52 3.32 5.06
CA PRO A 347 -19.61 4.73 5.46
C PRO A 347 -18.88 5.64 4.48
N GLU A 348 -19.38 6.87 4.27
CA GLU A 348 -18.82 7.83 3.31
C GLU A 348 -17.39 8.28 3.64
N ASN A 349 -17.01 8.26 4.91
CA ASN A 349 -15.66 8.61 5.36
C ASN A 349 -14.67 7.44 5.30
N ALA A 350 -15.08 6.24 4.88
CA ALA A 350 -14.14 5.16 4.64
C ALA A 350 -13.26 5.45 3.42
N CYS A 351 -11.99 5.06 3.48
CA CYS A 351 -11.11 4.99 2.31
C CYS A 351 -11.32 3.64 1.63
N VAL A 352 -11.85 3.67 0.41
CA VAL A 352 -12.22 2.46 -0.36
C VAL A 352 -11.35 2.32 -1.59
N GLU A 353 -11.10 1.07 -2.00
CA GLU A 353 -10.41 0.73 -3.23
C GLU A 353 -11.43 0.34 -4.29
N VAL A 354 -11.55 1.18 -5.33
CA VAL A 354 -12.54 1.04 -6.41
C VAL A 354 -11.91 1.29 -7.77
N PRO A 355 -12.51 0.81 -8.87
CA PRO A 355 -12.10 1.23 -10.20
C PRO A 355 -12.19 2.75 -10.35
N CYS A 356 -11.15 3.36 -10.90
CA CYS A 356 -11.11 4.79 -11.21
C CYS A 356 -10.71 4.98 -12.69
N LEU A 357 -11.38 5.91 -13.36
CA LEU A 357 -10.98 6.40 -14.68
C LEU A 357 -10.06 7.59 -14.50
N VAL A 358 -8.94 7.63 -15.22
CA VAL A 358 -7.98 8.73 -15.25
C VAL A 358 -7.95 9.33 -16.63
N ASN A 359 -8.01 10.65 -16.74
CA ASN A 359 -7.83 11.42 -17.97
C ASN A 359 -7.43 12.87 -17.64
N GLY A 360 -7.48 13.79 -18.60
CA GLY A 360 -7.15 15.21 -18.41
C GLY A 360 -7.98 15.95 -17.35
N ASN A 361 -9.13 15.40 -16.92
CA ASN A 361 -9.92 15.92 -15.80
C ASN A 361 -9.46 15.38 -14.44
N GLY A 362 -8.39 14.56 -14.41
CA GLY A 362 -7.88 13.93 -13.22
C GLY A 362 -8.46 12.53 -12.97
N ILE A 363 -8.70 12.19 -11.70
CA ILE A 363 -9.14 10.87 -11.27
C ILE A 363 -10.63 10.87 -10.97
N ILE A 364 -11.35 9.98 -11.62
CA ILE A 364 -12.83 9.87 -11.55
C ILE A 364 -13.16 8.47 -10.98
N PRO A 365 -13.53 8.37 -9.70
CA PRO A 365 -13.92 7.09 -9.11
C PRO A 365 -15.24 6.57 -9.70
N CYS A 366 -15.30 5.26 -9.93
CA CYS A 366 -16.51 4.61 -10.43
C CYS A 366 -17.38 4.11 -9.27
N HIS A 367 -18.69 4.28 -9.40
CA HIS A 367 -19.66 3.70 -8.47
C HIS A 367 -19.72 2.18 -8.68
N VAL A 368 -19.68 1.42 -7.58
CA VAL A 368 -19.68 -0.05 -7.58
C VAL A 368 -21.03 -0.61 -7.13
N GLY A 369 -21.69 0.05 -6.17
CA GLY A 369 -22.90 -0.44 -5.53
C GLY A 369 -22.61 -1.22 -4.25
N GLU A 370 -23.49 -2.18 -3.90
CA GLU A 370 -23.33 -2.99 -2.69
C GLU A 370 -22.33 -4.14 -2.90
N LEU A 371 -21.43 -4.33 -1.96
CA LEU A 371 -20.67 -5.57 -1.85
C LEU A 371 -21.54 -6.68 -1.27
N PRO A 372 -21.27 -7.98 -1.61
CA PRO A 372 -21.88 -9.11 -0.92
C PRO A 372 -21.72 -8.97 0.60
N LEU A 373 -22.80 -9.27 1.36
CA LEU A 373 -22.86 -8.99 2.81
C LEU A 373 -21.68 -9.56 3.59
N GLN A 374 -21.24 -10.78 3.27
CA GLN A 374 -20.11 -11.41 3.94
C GLN A 374 -18.78 -10.69 3.64
N CYS A 375 -18.61 -10.18 2.42
CA CYS A 375 -17.43 -9.40 2.03
C CYS A 375 -17.45 -8.04 2.73
N ALA A 376 -18.61 -7.38 2.74
CA ALA A 376 -18.79 -6.10 3.43
C ALA A 376 -18.56 -6.24 4.93
N ALA A 377 -19.08 -7.29 5.57
CA ALA A 377 -18.85 -7.55 6.99
C ALA A 377 -17.37 -7.71 7.33
N MET A 378 -16.61 -8.44 6.51
CA MET A 378 -15.16 -8.59 6.66
C MET A 378 -14.43 -7.24 6.50
N ASN A 379 -14.78 -6.45 5.51
CA ASN A 379 -14.18 -5.13 5.33
C ASN A 379 -14.51 -4.19 6.48
N MET A 380 -15.77 -4.19 6.98
CA MET A 380 -16.19 -3.32 8.07
C MET A 380 -15.42 -3.56 9.38
N THR A 381 -14.97 -4.76 9.68
CA THR A 381 -14.12 -5.01 10.85
C THR A 381 -12.85 -4.16 10.79
N ASN A 382 -12.23 -4.06 9.61
CA ASN A 382 -11.00 -3.28 9.40
C ASN A 382 -11.27 -1.78 9.17
N ILE A 383 -12.37 -1.40 8.51
CA ILE A 383 -12.76 0.01 8.34
C ILE A 383 -12.91 0.69 9.71
N ASN A 384 -13.50 0.00 10.70
CA ASN A 384 -13.61 0.52 12.06
C ASN A 384 -12.24 0.86 12.68
N VAL A 385 -11.26 -0.02 12.51
CA VAL A 385 -9.89 0.20 12.99
C VAL A 385 -9.24 1.39 12.27
N GLN A 386 -9.40 1.47 10.95
CA GLN A 386 -8.85 2.55 10.14
C GLN A 386 -9.39 3.92 10.56
N LEU A 387 -10.70 4.04 10.75
CA LEU A 387 -11.35 5.28 11.16
C LEU A 387 -10.96 5.70 12.59
N LEU A 388 -10.88 4.75 13.53
CA LEU A 388 -10.43 5.02 14.90
C LEU A 388 -8.95 5.44 14.94
N THR A 389 -8.10 4.86 14.10
CA THR A 389 -6.69 5.23 13.99
C THR A 389 -6.52 6.65 13.42
N ILE A 390 -7.31 7.00 12.39
CA ILE A 390 -7.34 8.36 11.83
C ILE A 390 -7.79 9.36 12.90
N GLU A 391 -8.84 9.04 13.65
CA GLU A 391 -9.32 9.90 14.73
C GLU A 391 -8.29 10.02 15.87
N ALA A 392 -7.60 8.94 16.24
CA ALA A 392 -6.50 8.99 17.21
C ALA A 392 -5.39 9.94 16.77
N ALA A 393 -4.97 9.87 15.50
CA ALA A 393 -3.96 10.76 14.95
C ALA A 393 -4.41 12.23 14.93
N LYS A 394 -5.68 12.50 14.61
CA LYS A 394 -6.24 13.83 14.54
C LYS A 394 -6.45 14.46 15.93
N ALA A 395 -7.05 13.69 16.83
CA ALA A 395 -7.43 14.19 18.16
C ALA A 395 -6.28 14.14 19.17
N HIS A 396 -5.19 13.45 18.87
CA HIS A 396 -4.07 13.14 19.79
C HIS A 396 -4.54 12.48 21.10
N LYS A 397 -5.61 11.65 21.05
CA LYS A 397 -6.18 10.96 22.19
C LYS A 397 -5.75 9.50 22.22
N LYS A 398 -5.13 9.10 23.34
CA LYS A 398 -4.68 7.73 23.60
C LYS A 398 -5.83 6.73 23.65
N GLU A 399 -6.99 7.16 24.13
CA GLU A 399 -8.20 6.33 24.17
C GLU A 399 -8.60 5.77 22.79
N HIS A 400 -8.47 6.57 21.74
CA HIS A 400 -8.77 6.11 20.39
C HIS A 400 -7.78 5.07 19.88
N ILE A 401 -6.52 5.10 20.35
CA ILE A 401 -5.54 4.05 20.03
C ILE A 401 -5.95 2.73 20.69
N TYR A 402 -6.34 2.77 21.97
CA TYR A 402 -6.86 1.59 22.67
C TYR A 402 -8.10 1.02 21.95
N GLN A 403 -9.03 1.90 21.57
CA GLN A 403 -10.24 1.49 20.87
C GLN A 403 -9.94 0.87 19.50
N ALA A 404 -9.01 1.46 18.74
CA ALA A 404 -8.57 0.90 17.47
C ALA A 404 -7.97 -0.51 17.65
N ALA A 405 -7.08 -0.69 18.64
CA ALA A 405 -6.49 -1.98 18.95
C ALA A 405 -7.51 -3.03 19.44
N MET A 406 -8.52 -2.58 20.22
CA MET A 406 -9.63 -3.45 20.68
C MET A 406 -10.56 -3.87 19.54
N MET A 407 -10.70 -3.05 18.50
CA MET A 407 -11.54 -3.36 17.33
C MET A 407 -10.79 -4.14 16.27
N ASP A 408 -9.46 -4.23 16.35
CA ASP A 408 -8.69 -5.07 15.43
C ASP A 408 -9.06 -6.54 15.59
N PRO A 409 -9.57 -7.20 14.53
CA PRO A 409 -10.13 -8.54 14.66
C PRO A 409 -9.11 -9.59 15.11
N HIS A 410 -7.85 -9.47 14.69
CA HIS A 410 -6.79 -10.39 15.10
C HIS A 410 -6.42 -10.16 16.57
N THR A 411 -6.12 -8.92 16.96
CA THR A 411 -5.76 -8.55 18.33
C THR A 411 -6.85 -8.93 19.32
N ALA A 412 -8.12 -8.58 19.03
CA ALA A 412 -9.27 -8.89 19.88
C ALA A 412 -9.53 -10.38 20.02
N SER A 413 -9.14 -11.19 19.05
CA SER A 413 -9.34 -12.64 19.11
C SER A 413 -8.32 -13.37 19.98
N GLU A 414 -7.19 -12.72 20.30
CA GLU A 414 -6.09 -13.33 21.04
C GLU A 414 -5.89 -12.73 22.44
N LEU A 415 -6.26 -11.46 22.68
CA LEU A 415 -5.96 -10.74 23.90
C LEU A 415 -7.21 -10.17 24.57
N ASP A 416 -7.20 -10.07 25.90
CA ASP A 416 -8.19 -9.33 26.67
C ASP A 416 -7.91 -7.82 26.68
N ILE A 417 -8.92 -7.04 27.10
CA ILE A 417 -8.88 -5.56 27.07
C ILE A 417 -7.71 -4.99 27.87
N ASP A 418 -7.42 -5.52 29.06
CA ASP A 418 -6.35 -4.98 29.90
C ASP A 418 -4.96 -5.29 29.33
N THR A 419 -4.81 -6.45 28.73
CA THR A 419 -3.60 -6.85 28.01
C THR A 419 -3.39 -5.98 26.77
N ILE A 420 -4.44 -5.70 26.00
CA ILE A 420 -4.37 -4.78 24.84
C ILE A 420 -3.90 -3.39 25.26
N LYS A 421 -4.45 -2.83 26.35
CA LYS A 421 -4.02 -1.51 26.85
C LYS A 421 -2.55 -1.50 27.26
N LYS A 422 -2.09 -2.52 28.00
CA LYS A 422 -0.69 -2.65 28.40
C LYS A 422 0.24 -2.74 27.19
N MET A 423 -0.13 -3.51 26.20
CA MET A 423 0.64 -3.65 24.96
C MET A 423 0.73 -2.31 24.19
N VAL A 424 -0.38 -1.58 24.08
CA VAL A 424 -0.40 -0.25 23.45
C VAL A 424 0.47 0.74 24.22
N ASP A 425 0.42 0.73 25.55
CA ASP A 425 1.26 1.59 26.39
C ASP A 425 2.75 1.30 26.17
N GLU A 426 3.14 0.04 26.16
CA GLU A 426 4.52 -0.36 25.89
C GLU A 426 4.97 0.01 24.47
N LEU A 427 4.08 -0.14 23.46
CA LEU A 427 4.36 0.29 22.09
C LEU A 427 4.59 1.81 22.00
N ILE A 428 3.74 2.61 22.63
CA ILE A 428 3.89 4.08 22.67
C ILE A 428 5.22 4.45 23.32
N GLU A 429 5.57 3.85 24.45
CA GLU A 429 6.83 4.08 25.14
C GLU A 429 8.04 3.68 24.29
N ALA A 430 8.00 2.49 23.67
CA ALA A 430 9.08 1.97 22.85
C ALA A 430 9.33 2.80 21.58
N HIS A 431 8.28 3.32 20.95
CA HIS A 431 8.41 4.19 19.78
C HIS A 431 8.92 5.59 20.13
N GLY A 432 8.69 6.06 21.37
CA GLY A 432 9.20 7.34 21.85
C GLY A 432 8.94 8.52 20.92
N ASN A 433 9.99 9.18 20.46
CA ASN A 433 9.90 10.39 19.63
C ASN A 433 9.40 10.16 18.18
N TYR A 434 9.22 8.90 17.74
CA TYR A 434 8.60 8.61 16.45
C TYR A 434 7.09 8.82 16.46
N LEU A 435 6.47 8.82 17.65
CA LEU A 435 5.05 9.10 17.82
C LEU A 435 4.83 10.52 18.37
N PRO A 436 3.73 11.19 17.99
CA PRO A 436 3.31 12.41 18.68
C PRO A 436 2.90 12.09 20.12
N LYS A 437 2.85 13.13 20.97
CA LYS A 437 2.32 12.97 22.32
C LYS A 437 0.82 12.78 22.26
N PHE A 438 0.33 11.72 22.87
CA PHE A 438 -1.09 11.45 23.10
C PHE A 438 -1.49 11.78 24.54
N VAL A 439 -2.69 12.37 24.70
CA VAL A 439 -3.28 12.72 25.99
C VAL A 439 -4.42 11.79 26.33
#